data_b3f9dc9b3120bd9296889e05fbcd0b11
#
_entry.id   b3f9dc9b3120bd9296889e05fbcd0b11
#
_cell.length_a   1.000
_cell.length_b   1.000
_cell.length_c   1.000
_cell.angle_alpha   90.00
_cell.angle_beta   90.00
_cell.angle_gamma   90.00
#
_symmetry.space_group_name_H-M   'P 1'
#
loop_
_entity.id
_entity.type
_entity.pdbx_description
1 polymer ?
#
loop_
_entity_poly.entity_id
_entity_poly.type
_entity_poly.pdbx_seq_one_letter_code
_entity_poly.pdbx_strand_id
1 'polypeptide(L)'
;TTLALTLSLLKKRGDSSIKFATFFTALTDFSDQGEFQPFLTNDFIDGIEAETADKGILPSVVMARTFSFLRSNDLVYGPAVRSYMMGETPPAFDLLYWNGDGANLPGQMAMQYLRGLCQRNELAEGGFKLLGERLTLDDIEVPLCAVACETDHIAPWKDCYRGVQQMGSKDKTFIMAQSGHIAGIVNPPNRKKYGHY
;
A
#
# COMPACT_ATOMS: atom_id res chain seq x y z
N THR A 1 -2.41 1.78 5.38
CA THR A 1 -2.24 0.99 6.62
C THR A 1 -1.82 1.86 7.81
N THR A 2 -0.80 2.74 7.69
CA THR A 2 -0.29 3.58 8.81
C THR A 2 -1.40 4.41 9.47
N LEU A 3 -2.27 5.06 8.68
CA LEU A 3 -3.42 5.81 9.23
C LEU A 3 -4.34 4.91 10.07
N ALA A 4 -4.61 3.69 9.61
CA ALA A 4 -5.44 2.74 10.35
C ALA A 4 -4.83 2.38 11.72
N LEU A 5 -3.51 2.09 11.76
CA LEU A 5 -2.78 1.86 13.01
C LEU A 5 -2.84 3.08 13.94
N THR A 6 -2.67 4.28 13.38
CA THR A 6 -2.73 5.53 14.17
C THR A 6 -4.12 5.73 14.78
N LEU A 7 -5.19 5.54 14.01
CA LEU A 7 -6.56 5.69 14.50
C LEU A 7 -6.89 4.68 15.62
N SER A 8 -6.52 3.41 15.44
CA SER A 8 -6.69 2.39 16.45
C SER A 8 -5.89 2.73 17.73
N LEU A 9 -4.62 3.16 17.59
CA LEU A 9 -3.79 3.56 18.71
C LEU A 9 -4.37 4.75 19.49
N LEU A 10 -4.81 5.79 18.79
CA LEU A 10 -5.44 6.96 19.40
C LEU A 10 -6.71 6.58 20.16
N LYS A 11 -7.54 5.71 19.57
CA LYS A 11 -8.74 5.17 20.25
C LYS A 11 -8.36 4.45 21.55
N LYS A 12 -7.35 3.56 21.53
CA LYS A 12 -6.87 2.85 22.73
C LYS A 12 -6.38 3.80 23.82
N ARG A 13 -5.81 4.93 23.44
CA ARG A 13 -5.30 5.97 24.36
C ARG A 13 -6.34 7.01 24.78
N GLY A 14 -7.59 6.87 24.34
CA GLY A 14 -8.67 7.81 24.65
C GLY A 14 -8.54 9.17 23.93
N ASP A 15 -7.70 9.26 22.89
CA ASP A 15 -7.54 10.48 22.11
C ASP A 15 -8.60 10.53 20.99
N SER A 16 -9.40 11.59 20.97
CA SER A 16 -10.46 11.85 20.00
C SER A 16 -10.18 13.08 19.12
N SER A 17 -8.92 13.46 18.97
CA SER A 17 -8.51 14.64 18.20
C SER A 17 -8.84 14.53 16.71
N ILE A 18 -8.74 13.32 16.12
CA ILE A 18 -9.10 13.06 14.73
C ILE A 18 -10.61 12.85 14.63
N LYS A 19 -11.27 13.65 13.79
CA LYS A 19 -12.73 13.68 13.66
C LYS A 19 -13.27 12.90 12.44
N PHE A 20 -12.46 12.69 11.44
CA PHE A 20 -12.77 11.89 10.24
C PHE A 20 -11.48 11.40 9.59
N ALA A 21 -11.57 10.39 8.74
CA ALA A 21 -10.44 9.86 8.01
C ALA A 21 -10.77 9.61 6.54
N THR A 22 -9.79 9.81 5.67
CA THR A 22 -9.90 9.43 4.26
C THR A 22 -8.76 8.49 3.89
N PHE A 23 -9.11 7.36 3.29
CA PHE A 23 -8.17 6.35 2.81
C PHE A 23 -8.16 6.38 1.28
N PHE A 24 -7.00 6.57 0.68
CA PHE A 24 -6.81 6.48 -0.76
C PHE A 24 -6.03 5.20 -1.08
N THR A 25 -6.60 4.29 -1.86
CA THR A 25 -5.97 3.06 -2.34
C THR A 25 -5.15 2.35 -1.23
N ALA A 26 -5.76 2.16 -0.07
CA ALA A 26 -5.07 1.68 1.12
C ALA A 26 -5.52 0.27 1.52
N LEU A 27 -4.59 -0.66 1.55
CA LEU A 27 -4.80 -1.98 2.13
C LEU A 27 -4.71 -1.92 3.65
N THR A 28 -5.68 -2.52 4.31
CA THR A 28 -5.73 -2.72 5.77
C THR A 28 -6.06 -4.15 6.14
N ASP A 29 -6.57 -4.91 5.18
CA ASP A 29 -6.75 -6.37 5.20
C ASP A 29 -5.86 -6.96 4.08
N PHE A 30 -4.98 -7.88 4.45
CA PHE A 30 -4.02 -8.55 3.58
C PHE A 30 -4.36 -10.04 3.38
N SER A 31 -5.61 -10.45 3.55
CA SER A 31 -6.04 -11.85 3.37
C SER A 31 -5.91 -12.33 1.94
N ASP A 32 -6.02 -11.45 0.95
CA ASP A 32 -5.69 -11.71 -0.44
C ASP A 32 -4.54 -10.79 -0.85
N GLN A 33 -3.40 -11.37 -1.16
CA GLN A 33 -2.18 -10.63 -1.43
C GLN A 33 -1.89 -10.50 -2.93
N GLY A 34 -2.71 -11.13 -3.75
CA GLY A 34 -2.64 -11.05 -5.21
C GLY A 34 -1.22 -11.31 -5.74
N GLU A 35 -0.73 -10.38 -6.56
CA GLU A 35 0.60 -10.47 -7.19
C GLU A 35 1.77 -10.37 -6.20
N PHE A 36 1.54 -9.90 -4.96
CA PHE A 36 2.57 -9.80 -3.92
C PHE A 36 2.82 -11.12 -3.18
N GLN A 37 1.93 -12.10 -3.29
CA GLN A 37 2.05 -13.36 -2.56
C GLN A 37 3.43 -14.05 -2.67
N PRO A 38 4.09 -14.12 -3.85
CA PRO A 38 5.42 -14.72 -3.96
C PRO A 38 6.50 -14.03 -3.13
N PHE A 39 6.34 -12.74 -2.84
CA PHE A 39 7.28 -11.94 -2.03
C PHE A 39 7.00 -12.01 -0.52
N LEU A 40 5.96 -12.73 -0.12
CA LEU A 40 5.56 -12.86 1.28
C LEU A 40 5.77 -14.29 1.82
N THR A 41 6.53 -15.10 1.10
CA THR A 41 6.96 -16.43 1.60
C THR A 41 7.96 -16.28 2.74
N ASN A 42 8.05 -17.28 3.61
CA ASN A 42 9.01 -17.27 4.72
C ASN A 42 10.44 -17.09 4.21
N ASP A 43 10.85 -17.89 3.23
CA ASP A 43 12.20 -17.84 2.69
C ASP A 43 12.59 -16.47 2.15
N PHE A 44 11.64 -15.80 1.46
CA PHE A 44 11.88 -14.45 0.93
C PHE A 44 12.02 -13.43 2.06
N ILE A 45 11.13 -13.47 3.05
CA ILE A 45 11.15 -12.52 4.18
C ILE A 45 12.37 -12.79 5.08
N ASP A 46 12.76 -14.06 5.29
CA ASP A 46 13.97 -14.41 6.05
C ASP A 46 15.24 -13.86 5.37
N GLY A 47 15.28 -13.88 4.03
CA GLY A 47 16.36 -13.25 3.27
C GLY A 47 16.41 -11.73 3.47
N ILE A 48 15.27 -11.04 3.44
CA ILE A 48 15.18 -9.60 3.73
C ILE A 48 15.59 -9.32 5.18
N GLU A 49 15.15 -10.13 6.13
CA GLU A 49 15.47 -9.97 7.55
C GLU A 49 16.99 -10.10 7.80
N ALA A 50 17.63 -11.08 7.17
CA ALA A 50 19.08 -11.24 7.25
C ALA A 50 19.83 -10.03 6.68
N GLU A 51 19.39 -9.49 5.53
CA GLU A 51 19.99 -8.28 4.95
C GLU A 51 19.76 -7.04 5.83
N THR A 52 18.58 -6.91 6.42
CA THR A 52 18.23 -5.76 7.28
C THR A 52 18.92 -5.85 8.65
N ALA A 53 19.19 -7.04 9.17
CA ALA A 53 19.88 -7.23 10.45
C ALA A 53 21.31 -6.67 10.43
N ASP A 54 22.03 -6.82 9.31
CA ASP A 54 23.40 -6.31 9.14
C ASP A 54 23.41 -4.78 9.01
N LYS A 55 22.50 -4.21 8.22
CA LYS A 55 22.48 -2.78 7.88
C LYS A 55 21.60 -1.93 8.79
N GLY A 56 20.70 -2.53 9.55
CA GLY A 56 19.67 -1.84 10.35
C GLY A 56 18.56 -1.18 9.51
N ILE A 57 18.63 -1.28 8.19
CA ILE A 57 17.69 -0.66 7.25
C ILE A 57 17.33 -1.63 6.11
N LEU A 58 16.14 -1.47 5.55
CA LEU A 58 15.76 -2.01 4.25
C LEU A 58 15.99 -0.93 3.19
N PRO A 59 16.96 -1.12 2.27
CA PRO A 59 17.25 -0.14 1.24
C PRO A 59 16.09 0.09 0.29
N SER A 60 15.83 1.34 -0.09
CA SER A 60 14.76 1.73 -1.02
C SER A 60 14.85 1.03 -2.37
N VAL A 61 16.07 0.70 -2.82
CA VAL A 61 16.29 -0.03 -4.07
C VAL A 61 15.65 -1.43 -4.08
N VAL A 62 15.51 -2.09 -2.92
CA VAL A 62 14.83 -3.39 -2.81
C VAL A 62 13.36 -3.23 -3.15
N MET A 63 12.70 -2.20 -2.58
CA MET A 63 11.30 -1.88 -2.88
C MET A 63 11.12 -1.49 -4.35
N ALA A 64 11.98 -0.63 -4.88
CA ALA A 64 11.93 -0.22 -6.28
C ALA A 64 12.08 -1.41 -7.24
N ARG A 65 12.96 -2.37 -6.96
CA ARG A 65 13.11 -3.60 -7.74
C ARG A 65 11.87 -4.48 -7.69
N THR A 66 11.26 -4.63 -6.52
CA THR A 66 10.02 -5.41 -6.36
C THR A 66 8.90 -4.84 -7.23
N PHE A 67 8.66 -3.53 -7.17
CA PHE A 67 7.66 -2.87 -8.02
C PHE A 67 8.00 -2.96 -9.51
N SER A 68 9.27 -2.81 -9.88
CA SER A 68 9.71 -2.97 -11.27
C SER A 68 9.50 -4.39 -11.77
N PHE A 69 9.65 -5.39 -10.92
CA PHE A 69 9.43 -6.79 -11.27
C PHE A 69 7.95 -7.09 -11.53
N LEU A 70 7.04 -6.57 -10.69
CA LEU A 70 5.59 -6.72 -10.86
C LEU A 70 5.07 -6.11 -12.17
N ARG A 71 5.72 -5.08 -12.68
CA ARG A 71 5.40 -4.39 -13.94
C ARG A 71 6.55 -4.44 -14.92
N SER A 72 7.26 -5.56 -14.98
CA SER A 72 8.48 -5.71 -15.78
C SER A 72 8.28 -5.44 -17.26
N ASN A 73 7.15 -5.80 -17.83
CA ASN A 73 6.85 -5.49 -19.25
C ASN A 73 6.77 -3.98 -19.50
N ASP A 74 6.17 -3.22 -18.60
CA ASP A 74 5.96 -1.78 -18.78
C ASP A 74 7.18 -0.96 -18.36
N LEU A 75 7.91 -1.40 -17.32
CA LEU A 75 8.99 -0.63 -16.72
C LEU A 75 10.40 -1.07 -17.15
N VAL A 76 10.55 -2.30 -17.64
CA VAL A 76 11.85 -2.86 -18.02
C VAL A 76 11.87 -3.27 -19.48
N TYR A 77 11.09 -4.28 -19.86
CA TYR A 77 11.19 -4.88 -21.20
C TYR A 77 10.67 -3.96 -22.31
N GLY A 78 9.51 -3.33 -22.13
CA GLY A 78 8.97 -2.40 -23.11
C GLY A 78 9.90 -1.23 -23.41
N PRO A 79 10.38 -0.47 -22.42
CA PRO A 79 11.39 0.56 -22.62
C PRO A 79 12.68 0.06 -23.26
N ALA A 80 13.17 -1.13 -22.86
CA ALA A 80 14.37 -1.71 -23.44
C ALA A 80 14.20 -2.01 -24.94
N VAL A 81 13.09 -2.64 -25.32
CA VAL A 81 12.79 -2.93 -26.75
C VAL A 81 12.69 -1.64 -27.54
N ARG A 82 11.95 -0.65 -27.06
CA ARG A 82 11.80 0.63 -27.77
C ARG A 82 13.13 1.35 -27.95
N SER A 83 13.92 1.45 -26.87
CA SER A 83 15.18 2.17 -26.90
C SER A 83 16.27 1.43 -27.68
N TYR A 84 16.54 0.16 -27.36
CA TYR A 84 17.66 -0.56 -27.93
C TYR A 84 17.36 -1.22 -29.28
N MET A 85 16.11 -1.67 -29.53
CA MET A 85 15.77 -2.35 -30.76
C MET A 85 15.11 -1.42 -31.79
N MET A 86 14.31 -0.46 -31.33
CA MET A 86 13.58 0.46 -32.23
C MET A 86 14.27 1.82 -32.36
N GLY A 87 15.29 2.13 -31.55
CA GLY A 87 16.02 3.39 -31.60
C GLY A 87 15.21 4.60 -31.10
N GLU A 88 14.13 4.36 -30.35
CA GLU A 88 13.32 5.44 -29.80
C GLU A 88 14.02 6.07 -28.58
N THR A 89 14.00 7.40 -28.51
CA THR A 89 14.49 8.11 -27.32
C THR A 89 13.55 7.84 -26.15
N PRO A 90 14.07 7.41 -24.96
CA PRO A 90 13.24 7.25 -23.79
C PRO A 90 12.50 8.55 -23.48
N PRO A 91 11.19 8.50 -23.22
CA PRO A 91 10.44 9.70 -22.86
C PRO A 91 10.98 10.29 -21.56
N ALA A 92 11.21 11.60 -21.54
CA ALA A 92 11.48 12.32 -20.29
C ALA A 92 10.21 12.28 -19.43
N PHE A 93 10.28 11.64 -18.27
CA PHE A 93 9.14 11.46 -17.39
C PHE A 93 9.54 11.72 -15.94
N ASP A 94 9.24 12.90 -15.46
CA ASP A 94 9.61 13.39 -14.13
C ASP A 94 9.19 12.45 -13.01
N LEU A 95 8.04 11.79 -13.16
CA LEU A 95 7.51 10.85 -12.19
C LEU A 95 8.40 9.61 -11.98
N LEU A 96 9.17 9.20 -13.00
CA LEU A 96 10.13 8.10 -12.86
C LEU A 96 11.28 8.48 -11.92
N TYR A 97 11.77 9.71 -12.01
CA TYR A 97 12.78 10.22 -11.10
C TYR A 97 12.26 10.25 -9.65
N TRP A 98 11.08 10.83 -9.45
CA TRP A 98 10.41 10.88 -8.14
C TRP A 98 10.18 9.48 -7.56
N ASN A 99 9.73 8.53 -8.37
CA ASN A 99 9.51 7.15 -7.94
C ASN A 99 10.82 6.41 -7.60
N GLY A 100 11.92 6.79 -8.23
CA GLY A 100 13.26 6.26 -7.95
C GLY A 100 13.90 6.84 -6.68
N ASP A 101 13.45 8.01 -6.22
CA ASP A 101 13.94 8.70 -5.01
C ASP A 101 13.23 8.19 -3.74
N GLY A 102 13.34 6.90 -3.49
CA GLY A 102 12.71 6.23 -2.36
C GLY A 102 13.52 6.37 -1.06
N ALA A 103 12.83 6.41 0.08
CA ALA A 103 13.44 6.39 1.40
C ALA A 103 13.75 4.96 1.87
N ASN A 104 14.88 4.78 2.57
CA ASN A 104 15.17 3.54 3.26
C ASN A 104 14.21 3.36 4.46
N LEU A 105 13.79 2.13 4.72
CA LEU A 105 12.95 1.83 5.88
C LEU A 105 13.81 1.31 7.04
N PRO A 106 13.53 1.70 8.30
CA PRO A 106 14.12 1.03 9.44
C PRO A 106 13.85 -0.48 9.40
N GLY A 107 14.89 -1.31 9.57
CA GLY A 107 14.79 -2.76 9.40
C GLY A 107 13.72 -3.38 10.29
N GLN A 108 13.67 -2.99 11.56
CA GLN A 108 12.63 -3.47 12.50
C GLN A 108 11.22 -3.09 12.05
N MET A 109 11.00 -1.87 11.58
CA MET A 109 9.71 -1.44 11.03
C MET A 109 9.33 -2.25 9.78
N ALA A 110 10.28 -2.49 8.88
CA ALA A 110 10.07 -3.29 7.68
C ALA A 110 9.64 -4.73 8.05
N MET A 111 10.28 -5.34 9.04
CA MET A 111 9.92 -6.69 9.51
C MET A 111 8.54 -6.72 10.19
N GLN A 112 8.21 -5.75 11.02
CA GLN A 112 6.87 -5.63 11.60
C GLN A 112 5.80 -5.50 10.52
N TYR A 113 6.08 -4.72 9.48
CA TYR A 113 5.18 -4.53 8.35
C TYR A 113 5.01 -5.84 7.55
N LEU A 114 6.12 -6.43 7.08
CA LEU A 114 6.08 -7.60 6.22
C LEU A 114 5.51 -8.83 6.94
N ARG A 115 5.99 -9.14 8.14
CA ARG A 115 5.53 -10.32 8.90
C ARG A 115 4.19 -10.09 9.58
N GLY A 116 4.03 -8.96 10.27
CA GLY A 116 2.84 -8.68 11.08
C GLY A 116 1.63 -8.32 10.24
N LEU A 117 1.78 -7.34 9.36
CA LEU A 117 0.66 -6.84 8.57
C LEU A 117 0.46 -7.65 7.29
N CYS A 118 1.50 -7.79 6.45
CA CYS A 118 1.31 -8.43 5.15
C CYS A 118 1.15 -9.94 5.26
N GLN A 119 2.03 -10.65 5.98
CA GLN A 119 2.04 -12.11 6.01
C GLN A 119 0.99 -12.69 6.97
N ARG A 120 0.91 -12.17 8.20
CA ARG A 120 -0.02 -12.70 9.22
C ARG A 120 -1.33 -11.93 9.33
N ASN A 121 -1.48 -10.84 8.57
CA ASN A 121 -2.70 -10.02 8.55
C ASN A 121 -3.20 -9.62 9.95
N GLU A 122 -2.27 -9.38 10.89
CA GLU A 122 -2.58 -9.23 12.32
C GLU A 122 -3.56 -8.09 12.63
N LEU A 123 -3.59 -7.03 11.83
CA LEU A 123 -4.51 -5.91 12.07
C LEU A 123 -5.97 -6.30 11.83
N ALA A 124 -6.23 -7.12 10.82
CA ALA A 124 -7.56 -7.62 10.50
C ALA A 124 -7.92 -8.88 11.31
N GLU A 125 -6.94 -9.78 11.55
CA GLU A 125 -7.18 -11.10 12.14
C GLU A 125 -7.17 -11.11 13.68
N GLY A 126 -6.90 -10.03 14.34
CA GLY A 126 -7.00 -10.11 15.77
C GLY A 126 -6.06 -9.27 16.61
N GLY A 127 -5.33 -8.42 16.01
CA GLY A 127 -4.61 -7.38 16.70
C GLY A 127 -3.12 -7.34 16.47
N PHE A 128 -2.70 -6.27 15.85
CA PHE A 128 -1.30 -5.92 15.65
C PHE A 128 -0.73 -5.25 16.90
N LYS A 129 0.38 -5.77 17.45
CA LYS A 129 1.01 -5.19 18.63
C LYS A 129 1.91 -4.02 18.27
N LEU A 130 1.61 -2.83 18.77
CA LEU A 130 2.40 -1.62 18.56
C LEU A 130 2.37 -0.73 19.80
N LEU A 131 3.55 -0.27 20.26
CA LEU A 131 3.71 0.63 21.42
C LEU A 131 3.00 0.16 22.70
N GLY A 132 2.97 -1.15 22.92
CA GLY A 132 2.33 -1.77 24.10
C GLY A 132 0.83 -2.05 23.93
N GLU A 133 0.21 -1.56 22.87
CA GLU A 133 -1.21 -1.72 22.58
C GLU A 133 -1.46 -2.82 21.56
N ARG A 134 -2.64 -3.44 21.62
CA ARG A 134 -3.15 -4.38 20.62
C ARG A 134 -4.16 -3.65 19.74
N LEU A 135 -3.78 -3.39 18.51
CA LEU A 135 -4.53 -2.60 17.53
C LEU A 135 -5.37 -3.51 16.62
N THR A 136 -6.61 -3.11 16.36
CA THR A 136 -7.53 -3.82 15.45
C THR A 136 -8.24 -2.84 14.52
N LEU A 137 -8.80 -3.33 13.43
CA LEU A 137 -9.62 -2.51 12.53
C LEU A 137 -10.91 -2.02 13.21
N ASP A 138 -11.49 -2.83 14.09
CA ASP A 138 -12.72 -2.49 14.83
C ASP A 138 -12.57 -1.24 15.74
N ASP A 139 -11.34 -0.93 16.15
CA ASP A 139 -11.06 0.29 16.93
C ASP A 139 -11.27 1.59 16.13
N ILE A 140 -11.39 1.53 14.81
CA ILE A 140 -11.52 2.70 13.93
C ILE A 140 -12.99 3.09 13.85
N GLU A 141 -13.43 3.98 14.73
CA GLU A 141 -14.83 4.39 14.86
C GLU A 141 -15.15 5.77 14.24
N VAL A 142 -14.14 6.53 13.83
CA VAL A 142 -14.35 7.85 13.20
C VAL A 142 -15.08 7.73 11.88
N PRO A 143 -15.93 8.70 11.47
CA PRO A 143 -16.46 8.76 10.13
C PRO A 143 -15.36 8.63 9.08
N LEU A 144 -15.57 7.84 8.06
CA LEU A 144 -14.52 7.61 7.07
C LEU A 144 -15.03 7.58 5.62
N CYS A 145 -14.14 8.01 4.74
CA CYS A 145 -14.28 7.83 3.30
C CYS A 145 -13.10 7.01 2.79
N ALA A 146 -13.37 6.00 1.99
CA ALA A 146 -12.33 5.26 1.31
C ALA A 146 -12.51 5.33 -0.19
N VAL A 147 -11.43 5.60 -0.91
CA VAL A 147 -11.40 5.66 -2.37
C VAL A 147 -10.46 4.59 -2.88
N ALA A 148 -10.95 3.72 -3.75
CA ALA A 148 -10.15 2.69 -4.42
C ALA A 148 -10.30 2.83 -5.95
N CYS A 149 -9.40 2.21 -6.70
CA CYS A 149 -9.43 2.25 -8.16
C CYS A 149 -9.78 0.88 -8.75
N GLU A 150 -10.63 0.87 -9.78
CA GLU A 150 -11.25 -0.33 -10.36
C GLU A 150 -10.24 -1.36 -10.87
N THR A 151 -9.16 -0.89 -11.53
CA THR A 151 -8.11 -1.75 -12.10
C THR A 151 -6.78 -1.61 -11.35
N ASP A 152 -6.84 -1.28 -10.07
CA ASP A 152 -5.66 -1.19 -9.21
C ASP A 152 -5.08 -2.59 -8.94
N HIS A 153 -3.84 -2.81 -9.38
CA HIS A 153 -3.11 -4.06 -9.17
C HIS A 153 -2.22 -4.05 -7.91
N ILE A 154 -2.00 -2.86 -7.31
CA ILE A 154 -1.18 -2.69 -6.10
C ILE A 154 -2.07 -2.77 -4.86
N ALA A 155 -3.23 -2.10 -4.89
CA ALA A 155 -4.21 -2.11 -3.82
C ALA A 155 -5.60 -2.44 -4.41
N PRO A 156 -5.88 -3.72 -4.71
CA PRO A 156 -7.13 -4.14 -5.33
C PRO A 156 -8.33 -3.63 -4.54
N TRP A 157 -9.31 -3.06 -5.24
CA TRP A 157 -10.45 -2.43 -4.59
C TRP A 157 -11.24 -3.36 -3.68
N LYS A 158 -11.31 -4.66 -4.01
CA LYS A 158 -12.00 -5.66 -3.18
C LYS A 158 -11.36 -5.80 -1.82
N ASP A 159 -10.03 -5.74 -1.75
CA ASP A 159 -9.27 -5.86 -0.51
C ASP A 159 -9.33 -4.55 0.28
N CYS A 160 -9.27 -3.40 -0.40
CA CYS A 160 -9.55 -2.12 0.23
C CYS A 160 -10.97 -2.09 0.84
N TYR A 161 -11.98 -2.57 0.11
CA TYR A 161 -13.35 -2.63 0.59
C TYR A 161 -13.52 -3.59 1.78
N ARG A 162 -12.91 -4.78 1.71
CA ARG A 162 -12.94 -5.77 2.81
C ARG A 162 -12.38 -5.18 4.10
N GLY A 163 -11.24 -4.50 4.03
CA GLY A 163 -10.65 -3.81 5.17
C GLY A 163 -11.55 -2.71 5.75
N VAL A 164 -12.18 -1.91 4.89
CA VAL A 164 -13.15 -0.88 5.32
C VAL A 164 -14.37 -1.50 6.01
N GLN A 165 -14.87 -2.63 5.54
CA GLN A 165 -16.01 -3.29 6.18
C GLN A 165 -15.71 -3.73 7.63
N GLN A 166 -14.47 -4.11 7.93
CA GLN A 166 -14.03 -4.53 9.25
C GLN A 166 -13.80 -3.36 10.23
N MET A 167 -13.70 -2.12 9.74
CA MET A 167 -13.57 -0.95 10.63
C MET A 167 -14.86 -0.73 11.43
N GLY A 168 -14.72 -0.32 12.70
CA GLY A 168 -15.84 -0.11 13.63
C GLY A 168 -16.69 1.14 13.35
N SER A 169 -16.31 1.99 12.38
CA SER A 169 -17.07 3.19 12.03
C SER A 169 -18.50 2.85 11.58
N LYS A 170 -19.47 3.63 12.05
CA LYS A 170 -20.87 3.56 11.64
C LYS A 170 -21.17 4.41 10.40
N ASP A 171 -20.29 5.34 10.07
CA ASP A 171 -20.40 6.24 8.92
C ASP A 171 -19.24 5.97 7.96
N LYS A 172 -19.53 5.17 6.94
CA LYS A 172 -18.56 4.72 5.95
C LYS A 172 -19.03 5.07 4.55
N THR A 173 -18.22 5.80 3.81
CA THR A 173 -18.40 6.02 2.38
C THR A 173 -17.29 5.29 1.63
N PHE A 174 -17.65 4.49 0.64
CA PHE A 174 -16.69 3.86 -0.27
C PHE A 174 -16.92 4.34 -1.69
N ILE A 175 -15.88 4.88 -2.30
CA ILE A 175 -15.90 5.40 -3.67
C ILE A 175 -14.97 4.54 -4.51
N MET A 176 -15.48 4.02 -5.62
CA MET A 176 -14.68 3.32 -6.62
C MET A 176 -14.44 4.25 -7.81
N ALA A 177 -13.19 4.67 -7.99
CA ALA A 177 -12.76 5.44 -9.14
C ALA A 177 -12.33 4.51 -10.27
N GLN A 178 -12.58 4.90 -11.50
CA GLN A 178 -12.07 4.18 -12.68
C GLN A 178 -10.54 4.28 -12.78
N SER A 179 -9.94 3.39 -13.58
CA SER A 179 -8.49 3.34 -13.85
C SER A 179 -7.65 2.60 -12.79
N GLY A 180 -6.33 2.59 -12.98
CA GLY A 180 -5.37 1.90 -12.13
C GLY A 180 -4.95 2.72 -10.90
N HIS A 181 -3.91 2.25 -10.22
CA HIS A 181 -3.45 2.80 -8.94
C HIS A 181 -3.37 4.33 -8.95
N ILE A 182 -4.15 4.98 -8.11
CA ILE A 182 -4.34 6.44 -7.94
C ILE A 182 -4.69 7.24 -9.21
N ALA A 183 -4.56 6.70 -10.40
CA ALA A 183 -4.73 7.45 -11.64
C ALA A 183 -6.13 8.05 -11.79
N GLY A 184 -7.18 7.35 -11.36
CA GLY A 184 -8.55 7.86 -11.34
C GLY A 184 -8.81 8.94 -10.28
N ILE A 185 -7.98 9.00 -9.23
CA ILE A 185 -8.09 9.94 -8.12
C ILE A 185 -7.39 11.27 -8.45
N VAL A 186 -6.14 11.19 -8.94
CA VAL A 186 -5.32 12.38 -9.24
C VAL A 186 -5.59 12.99 -10.62
N ASN A 187 -6.58 12.48 -11.33
CA ASN A 187 -6.96 12.98 -12.64
C ASN A 187 -7.65 14.34 -12.53
N PRO A 188 -7.19 15.38 -13.27
CA PRO A 188 -7.82 16.70 -13.22
C PRO A 188 -9.29 16.65 -13.68
N PRO A 189 -10.23 17.24 -12.93
CA PRO A 189 -11.67 17.16 -13.24
C PRO A 189 -12.05 17.70 -14.62
N ASN A 190 -11.30 18.69 -15.14
CA ASN A 190 -11.52 19.27 -16.44
C ASN A 190 -11.26 18.32 -17.62
N ARG A 191 -10.46 17.27 -17.41
CA ARG A 191 -10.17 16.26 -18.45
C ARG A 191 -11.32 15.28 -18.67
N LYS A 192 -12.25 15.12 -17.71
CA LYS A 192 -13.41 14.21 -17.78
C LYS A 192 -13.05 12.80 -18.26
N LYS A 193 -11.87 12.30 -17.84
CA LYS A 193 -11.30 11.08 -18.40
C LYS A 193 -11.79 9.81 -17.67
N TYR A 194 -12.02 9.89 -16.37
CA TYR A 194 -12.40 8.76 -15.54
C TYR A 194 -13.64 9.08 -14.71
N GLY A 195 -14.52 8.09 -14.57
CA GLY A 195 -15.70 8.16 -13.71
C GLY A 195 -15.44 7.63 -12.31
N HIS A 196 -16.50 7.64 -11.48
CA HIS A 196 -16.50 7.05 -10.14
C HIS A 196 -17.91 6.56 -9.79
N TYR A 197 -18.00 5.66 -8.84
CA TYR A 197 -19.23 5.07 -8.32
C TYR A 197 -19.30 5.23 -6.81
#